data_4ba4e82de34219b511cdb5f1208af5f0
#
_entry.id   4ba4e82de34219b511cdb5f1208af5f0
#
_cell.length_a   1.000
_cell.length_b   1.000
_cell.length_c   1.000
_cell.angle_alpha   90.00
_cell.angle_beta   90.00
_cell.angle_gamma   90.00
#
_symmetry.space_group_name_H-M   'P 1'
#
loop_
_entity.id
_entity.type
_entity.pdbx_description
1 polymer ?
#
loop_
_entity_poly.entity_id
_entity_poly.type
_entity_poly.pdbx_seq_one_letter_code
_entity_poly.pdbx_strand_id
1 'polypeptide(L)'
;MKSFTDLQEGLYDPNIFKAFFLAGGPGSGKSYVVKKSTGGTGLKIVNSDDIFEKYLAQAKLDFKMQSSQSGERDVQRARAKKVTDKRKANYIEGRLGLVIDGTGKDFGKISSQAAGLKQIGYDVHMIFVNTSLEVALANNKQRKRVVPEKLAMNMWKQVQSNIGKFQQFFGPKNFIIVDNDMPDLDGRLFDHVFKKVKALLSRKVDNWMAKAWMNKELKLKQR
;
A
#
# COMPACT_ATOMS: atom_id res chain seq x y z
N MET A 1 -23.26 -21.14 -5.98
CA MET A 1 -21.79 -21.17 -6.14
C MET A 1 -21.46 -20.39 -7.39
N LYS A 2 -20.63 -19.32 -7.29
CA LYS A 2 -20.11 -18.67 -8.49
C LYS A 2 -19.16 -19.64 -9.18
N SER A 3 -19.26 -19.81 -10.48
CA SER A 3 -18.37 -20.69 -11.24
C SER A 3 -16.96 -20.08 -11.27
N PHE A 4 -15.93 -20.91 -11.51
CA PHE A 4 -14.54 -20.45 -11.60
C PHE A 4 -14.35 -19.37 -12.70
N THR A 5 -15.25 -19.34 -13.68
CA THR A 5 -15.33 -18.32 -14.74
C THR A 5 -15.86 -16.97 -14.25
N ASP A 6 -16.55 -16.91 -13.10
CA ASP A 6 -17.05 -15.67 -12.50
C ASP A 6 -15.97 -14.94 -11.68
N LEU A 7 -14.83 -15.57 -11.46
CA LEU A 7 -13.63 -14.99 -10.84
C LEU A 7 -12.70 -14.33 -11.87
N GLN A 8 -13.26 -13.77 -12.93
CA GLN A 8 -12.48 -13.07 -13.95
C GLN A 8 -11.95 -11.74 -13.39
N GLU A 9 -10.97 -11.87 -12.47
CA GLU A 9 -10.08 -10.78 -12.12
C GLU A 9 -9.30 -10.39 -13.38
N GLY A 10 -9.03 -9.14 -13.57
CA GLY A 10 -8.37 -8.60 -14.76
C GLY A 10 -9.26 -7.59 -15.46
N LEU A 11 -9.64 -7.84 -16.71
CA LEU A 11 -10.42 -6.90 -17.52
C LEU A 11 -11.70 -6.38 -16.84
N TYR A 12 -12.31 -7.19 -15.97
CA TYR A 12 -13.53 -6.86 -15.24
C TYR A 12 -13.31 -6.43 -13.77
N ASP A 13 -12.05 -6.23 -13.36
CA ASP A 13 -11.78 -5.64 -12.05
C ASP A 13 -12.34 -4.21 -12.03
N PRO A 14 -13.23 -3.86 -11.07
CA PRO A 14 -13.78 -2.51 -10.98
C PRO A 14 -12.70 -1.44 -10.72
N ASN A 15 -11.54 -1.85 -10.26
CA ASN A 15 -10.40 -0.98 -9.99
C ASN A 15 -9.23 -1.19 -10.96
N ILE A 16 -9.52 -1.74 -12.14
CA ILE A 16 -8.49 -2.00 -13.15
C ILE A 16 -7.63 -0.76 -13.42
N PHE A 17 -6.31 -0.94 -13.50
CA PHE A 17 -5.32 0.14 -13.70
C PHE A 17 -5.32 1.22 -12.62
N LYS A 18 -5.74 0.95 -11.39
CA LYS A 18 -5.63 1.88 -10.25
C LYS A 18 -4.58 1.38 -9.27
N ALA A 19 -3.68 2.25 -8.83
CA ALA A 19 -2.67 1.90 -7.83
C ALA A 19 -2.52 3.01 -6.79
N PHE A 20 -2.67 2.65 -5.52
CA PHE A 20 -2.46 3.53 -4.38
C PHE A 20 -1.16 3.15 -3.68
N PHE A 21 -0.25 4.09 -3.54
CA PHE A 21 0.93 3.96 -2.71
C PHE A 21 0.64 4.51 -1.32
N LEU A 22 1.08 3.79 -0.30
CA LEU A 22 0.98 4.26 1.08
C LEU A 22 2.32 4.75 1.57
N ALA A 23 2.31 5.84 2.30
CA ALA A 23 3.46 6.33 3.03
C ALA A 23 3.05 6.77 4.44
N GLY A 24 3.99 6.69 5.38
CA GLY A 24 3.83 7.05 6.78
C GLY A 24 4.82 6.29 7.65
N GLY A 25 5.34 6.90 8.71
CA GLY A 25 6.32 6.33 9.61
C GLY A 25 5.82 5.14 10.43
N PRO A 26 6.71 4.47 11.18
CA PRO A 26 6.29 3.52 12.20
C PRO A 26 5.36 4.20 13.21
N GLY A 27 4.24 3.56 13.56
CA GLY A 27 3.26 4.13 14.49
C GLY A 27 2.30 5.16 13.88
N SER A 28 2.44 5.54 12.59
CA SER A 28 1.51 6.50 11.96
C SER A 28 0.08 5.99 11.75
N GLY A 29 -0.22 4.71 11.99
CA GLY A 29 -1.56 4.17 11.82
C GLY A 29 -1.91 3.78 10.38
N LYS A 30 -0.94 3.65 9.46
CA LYS A 30 -1.18 3.28 8.04
C LYS A 30 -2.14 2.11 7.84
N SER A 31 -1.92 1.00 8.53
CA SER A 31 -2.75 -0.21 8.38
C SER A 31 -4.21 0.05 8.75
N TYR A 32 -4.45 0.89 9.75
CA TYR A 32 -5.79 1.30 10.14
C TYR A 32 -6.44 2.20 9.09
N VAL A 33 -5.71 3.23 8.63
CA VAL A 33 -6.16 4.14 7.56
C VAL A 33 -6.52 3.35 6.31
N VAL A 34 -5.65 2.42 5.86
CA VAL A 34 -5.93 1.56 4.69
C VAL A 34 -7.20 0.77 4.87
N LYS A 35 -7.32 0.07 5.99
CA LYS A 35 -8.51 -0.75 6.28
C LYS A 35 -9.79 0.08 6.21
N LYS A 36 -9.78 1.30 6.73
CA LYS A 36 -10.94 2.20 6.75
C LYS A 36 -11.19 2.86 5.39
N SER A 37 -10.13 3.28 4.69
CA SER A 37 -10.26 4.05 3.44
C SER A 37 -10.35 3.20 2.17
N THR A 38 -9.93 1.93 2.20
CA THR A 38 -9.97 1.02 1.05
C THR A 38 -10.77 -0.25 1.30
N GLY A 39 -11.30 -0.44 2.51
CA GLY A 39 -12.14 -1.58 2.86
C GLY A 39 -13.36 -1.69 1.94
N GLY A 40 -13.65 -2.90 1.46
CA GLY A 40 -14.79 -3.16 0.56
C GLY A 40 -14.63 -2.66 -0.88
N THR A 41 -13.52 -2.01 -1.23
CA THR A 41 -13.29 -1.52 -2.61
C THR A 41 -12.83 -2.59 -3.58
N GLY A 42 -12.34 -3.74 -3.11
CA GLY A 42 -11.77 -4.80 -3.96
C GLY A 42 -10.30 -4.61 -4.32
N LEU A 43 -9.65 -3.52 -3.89
CA LEU A 43 -8.22 -3.30 -4.10
C LEU A 43 -7.37 -4.42 -3.47
N LYS A 44 -6.36 -4.89 -4.19
CA LYS A 44 -5.43 -5.93 -3.74
C LYS A 44 -4.30 -5.30 -2.92
N ILE A 45 -4.21 -5.67 -1.64
CA ILE A 45 -3.19 -5.13 -0.74
C ILE A 45 -1.87 -5.89 -0.94
N VAL A 46 -0.82 -5.15 -1.28
CA VAL A 46 0.56 -5.61 -1.41
C VAL A 46 1.32 -5.17 -0.16
N ASN A 47 1.37 -6.05 0.85
CA ASN A 47 2.06 -5.84 2.11
C ASN A 47 2.87 -7.10 2.48
N SER A 48 4.16 -6.92 2.76
CA SER A 48 5.03 -8.03 3.20
C SER A 48 4.99 -8.28 4.71
N ASP A 49 4.50 -7.33 5.50
CA ASP A 49 4.53 -7.43 6.95
C ASP A 49 3.56 -8.52 7.45
N ASP A 50 2.35 -8.62 6.87
CA ASP A 50 1.37 -9.65 7.25
C ASP A 50 1.89 -11.08 6.99
N ILE A 51 2.59 -11.26 5.86
CA ILE A 51 3.20 -12.56 5.50
C ILE A 51 4.39 -12.83 6.42
N PHE A 52 5.17 -11.81 6.73
CA PHE A 52 6.31 -11.92 7.62
C PHE A 52 5.87 -12.33 9.04
N GLU A 53 4.83 -11.69 9.58
CA GLU A 53 4.28 -12.05 10.90
C GLU A 53 3.79 -13.51 10.93
N LYS A 54 3.13 -14.00 9.87
CA LYS A 54 2.76 -15.41 9.75
C LYS A 54 3.98 -16.34 9.79
N TYR A 55 5.05 -15.99 9.08
CA TYR A 55 6.27 -16.80 9.06
C TYR A 55 7.03 -16.77 10.38
N LEU A 56 7.04 -15.63 11.08
CA LEU A 56 7.58 -15.57 12.45
C LEU A 56 6.82 -16.50 13.40
N ALA A 57 5.48 -16.45 13.35
CA ALA A 57 4.64 -17.34 14.17
C ALA A 57 4.87 -18.83 13.87
N GLN A 58 4.96 -19.20 12.58
CA GLN A 58 5.26 -20.57 12.16
C GLN A 58 6.65 -21.05 12.61
N ALA A 59 7.63 -20.17 12.57
CA ALA A 59 9.00 -20.44 13.03
C ALA A 59 9.17 -20.32 14.54
N LYS A 60 8.10 -20.01 15.30
CA LYS A 60 8.11 -19.77 16.76
C LYS A 60 9.12 -18.69 17.18
N LEU A 61 9.34 -17.70 16.32
CA LEU A 61 10.23 -16.56 16.58
C LEU A 61 9.48 -15.43 17.27
N ASP A 62 10.18 -14.70 18.16
CA ASP A 62 9.63 -13.55 18.86
C ASP A 62 9.35 -12.38 17.88
N PHE A 63 8.24 -11.71 18.11
CA PHE A 63 7.88 -10.45 17.42
C PHE A 63 8.73 -9.25 17.89
N LYS A 64 9.35 -9.34 19.07
CA LYS A 64 10.32 -8.35 19.55
C LYS A 64 11.62 -8.50 18.76
N MET A 65 12.16 -7.40 18.29
CA MET A 65 13.39 -7.38 17.46
C MET A 65 14.66 -7.64 18.30
N GLN A 66 14.74 -8.80 18.94
CA GLN A 66 15.92 -9.23 19.71
C GLN A 66 17.07 -9.58 18.74
N SER A 67 18.28 -9.13 19.08
CA SER A 67 19.48 -9.35 18.25
C SER A 67 19.85 -10.83 18.10
N SER A 68 19.59 -11.66 19.15
CA SER A 68 19.90 -13.09 19.15
C SER A 68 19.20 -13.91 18.06
N GLN A 69 18.07 -13.44 17.53
CA GLN A 69 17.30 -14.12 16.50
C GLN A 69 17.35 -13.40 15.14
N SER A 70 18.28 -12.47 14.93
CA SER A 70 18.31 -11.62 13.73
C SER A 70 18.44 -12.42 12.44
N GLY A 71 19.34 -13.40 12.38
CA GLY A 71 19.57 -14.20 11.17
C GLY A 71 18.35 -15.02 10.75
N GLU A 72 17.68 -15.69 11.68
CA GLU A 72 16.46 -16.46 11.40
C GLU A 72 15.31 -15.57 10.95
N ARG A 73 15.16 -14.40 11.58
CA ARG A 73 14.17 -13.41 11.17
C ARG A 73 14.43 -12.86 9.77
N ASP A 74 15.70 -12.64 9.41
CA ASP A 74 16.05 -12.15 8.08
C ASP A 74 15.69 -13.17 7.00
N VAL A 75 15.88 -14.46 7.27
CA VAL A 75 15.40 -15.54 6.38
C VAL A 75 13.90 -15.47 6.19
N GLN A 76 13.12 -15.36 7.29
CA GLN A 76 11.65 -15.27 7.19
C GLN A 76 11.20 -13.98 6.48
N ARG A 77 11.92 -12.86 6.68
CA ARG A 77 11.64 -11.61 5.97
C ARG A 77 11.93 -11.74 4.47
N ALA A 78 13.03 -12.37 4.08
CA ALA A 78 13.34 -12.61 2.67
C ALA A 78 12.27 -13.49 2.00
N ARG A 79 11.81 -14.56 2.68
CA ARG A 79 10.71 -15.42 2.20
C ARG A 79 9.41 -14.62 2.02
N ALA A 80 9.02 -13.83 3.04
CA ALA A 80 7.81 -13.01 2.98
C ALA A 80 7.87 -12.01 1.81
N LYS A 81 9.01 -11.37 1.62
CA LYS A 81 9.24 -10.45 0.50
C LYS A 81 9.09 -11.16 -0.85
N LYS A 82 9.73 -12.32 -1.03
CA LYS A 82 9.64 -13.11 -2.27
C LYS A 82 8.20 -13.48 -2.63
N VAL A 83 7.40 -13.90 -1.63
CA VAL A 83 5.98 -14.22 -1.85
C VAL A 83 5.17 -12.97 -2.19
N THR A 84 5.44 -11.85 -1.51
CA THR A 84 4.76 -10.58 -1.79
C THR A 84 5.08 -10.07 -3.20
N ASP A 85 6.35 -10.15 -3.61
CA ASP A 85 6.79 -9.72 -4.93
C ASP A 85 6.13 -10.58 -6.04
N LYS A 86 6.03 -11.92 -5.84
CA LYS A 86 5.32 -12.81 -6.75
C LYS A 86 3.82 -12.48 -6.85
N ARG A 87 3.15 -12.25 -5.70
CA ARG A 87 1.73 -11.83 -5.69
C ARG A 87 1.54 -10.50 -6.42
N LYS A 88 2.41 -9.52 -6.15
CA LYS A 88 2.40 -8.23 -6.82
C LYS A 88 2.55 -8.38 -8.33
N ALA A 89 3.47 -9.22 -8.80
CA ALA A 89 3.68 -9.48 -10.21
C ALA A 89 2.40 -10.04 -10.86
N ASN A 90 1.75 -11.04 -10.26
CA ASN A 90 0.49 -11.60 -10.76
C ASN A 90 -0.63 -10.56 -10.82
N TYR A 91 -0.75 -9.71 -9.80
CA TYR A 91 -1.76 -8.64 -9.79
C TYR A 91 -1.49 -7.61 -10.89
N ILE A 92 -0.22 -7.27 -11.13
CA ILE A 92 0.18 -6.35 -12.21
C ILE A 92 -0.05 -6.98 -13.58
N GLU A 93 0.19 -8.27 -13.75
CA GLU A 93 -0.12 -9.01 -14.99
C GLU A 93 -1.60 -8.91 -15.34
N GLY A 94 -2.48 -9.12 -14.35
CA GLY A 94 -3.94 -8.95 -14.51
C GLY A 94 -4.42 -7.50 -14.52
N ARG A 95 -3.53 -6.52 -14.35
CA ARG A 95 -3.87 -5.09 -14.26
C ARG A 95 -4.85 -4.74 -13.14
N LEU A 96 -4.86 -5.54 -12.07
CA LEU A 96 -5.77 -5.37 -10.93
C LEU A 96 -5.51 -4.08 -10.17
N GLY A 97 -6.53 -3.59 -9.47
CA GLY A 97 -6.41 -2.45 -8.57
C GLY A 97 -5.54 -2.78 -7.35
N LEU A 98 -4.59 -1.91 -7.00
CA LEU A 98 -3.54 -2.16 -6.02
C LEU A 98 -3.52 -1.14 -4.88
N VAL A 99 -3.22 -1.63 -3.67
CA VAL A 99 -2.67 -0.82 -2.58
C VAL A 99 -1.27 -1.35 -2.28
N ILE A 100 -0.24 -0.53 -2.47
CA ILE A 100 1.16 -0.88 -2.24
C ILE A 100 1.62 -0.23 -0.94
N ASP A 101 1.76 -1.05 0.11
CA ASP A 101 2.18 -0.55 1.42
C ASP A 101 3.69 -0.27 1.44
N GLY A 102 4.03 0.90 1.94
CA GLY A 102 5.39 1.38 2.11
C GLY A 102 5.53 2.31 3.30
N THR A 103 6.76 2.52 3.77
CA THR A 103 7.02 3.47 4.85
C THR A 103 7.11 4.91 4.33
N GLY A 104 7.48 5.12 3.09
CA GLY A 104 7.72 6.46 2.52
C GLY A 104 9.10 7.04 2.83
N LYS A 105 9.98 6.30 3.52
CA LYS A 105 11.34 6.76 3.83
C LYS A 105 12.25 6.87 2.60
N ASP A 106 12.00 6.05 1.59
CA ASP A 106 12.77 6.00 0.36
C ASP A 106 11.91 6.51 -0.80
N PHE A 107 12.08 7.80 -1.11
CA PHE A 107 11.39 8.46 -2.21
C PHE A 107 11.73 7.81 -3.57
N GLY A 108 13.02 7.53 -3.82
CA GLY A 108 13.48 6.97 -5.10
C GLY A 108 12.84 5.63 -5.41
N LYS A 109 12.74 4.75 -4.40
CA LYS A 109 12.09 3.45 -4.55
C LYS A 109 10.61 3.58 -4.91
N ILE A 110 9.87 4.44 -4.21
CA ILE A 110 8.41 4.60 -4.44
C ILE A 110 8.18 5.28 -5.79
N SER A 111 8.90 6.34 -6.10
CA SER A 111 8.74 7.06 -7.38
C SER A 111 9.09 6.19 -8.58
N SER A 112 10.16 5.38 -8.50
CA SER A 112 10.52 4.43 -9.54
C SER A 112 9.44 3.37 -9.77
N GLN A 113 8.90 2.78 -8.69
CA GLN A 113 7.79 1.82 -8.81
C GLN A 113 6.53 2.45 -9.40
N ALA A 114 6.19 3.67 -8.97
CA ALA A 114 5.03 4.39 -9.49
C ALA A 114 5.23 4.78 -10.96
N ALA A 115 6.42 5.21 -11.36
CA ALA A 115 6.76 5.48 -12.76
C ALA A 115 6.62 4.22 -13.62
N GLY A 116 7.13 3.08 -13.17
CA GLY A 116 6.97 1.81 -13.87
C GLY A 116 5.50 1.41 -14.05
N LEU A 117 4.65 1.62 -13.04
CA LEU A 117 3.21 1.38 -13.17
C LEU A 117 2.55 2.36 -14.16
N LYS A 118 2.91 3.64 -14.14
CA LYS A 118 2.43 4.63 -15.12
C LYS A 118 2.76 4.22 -16.56
N GLN A 119 3.99 3.69 -16.79
CA GLN A 119 4.42 3.23 -18.11
C GLN A 119 3.58 2.09 -18.69
N ILE A 120 2.94 1.30 -17.85
CA ILE A 120 2.03 0.22 -18.29
C ILE A 120 0.56 0.57 -18.18
N GLY A 121 0.25 1.85 -17.95
CA GLY A 121 -1.11 2.40 -18.04
C GLY A 121 -1.83 2.65 -16.72
N TYR A 122 -1.20 2.42 -15.56
CA TYR A 122 -1.86 2.67 -14.27
C TYR A 122 -2.01 4.16 -13.96
N ASP A 123 -3.16 4.53 -13.41
CA ASP A 123 -3.34 5.75 -12.64
C ASP A 123 -2.75 5.52 -11.24
N VAL A 124 -1.75 6.31 -10.88
CA VAL A 124 -1.08 6.14 -9.59
C VAL A 124 -1.44 7.28 -8.63
N HIS A 125 -1.74 6.90 -7.41
CA HIS A 125 -2.15 7.79 -6.33
C HIS A 125 -1.32 7.52 -5.08
N MET A 126 -1.27 8.49 -4.16
CA MET A 126 -0.64 8.30 -2.85
C MET A 126 -1.61 8.66 -1.73
N ILE A 127 -1.62 7.83 -0.69
CA ILE A 127 -2.19 8.14 0.61
C ILE A 127 -1.03 8.28 1.58
N PHE A 128 -0.79 9.49 2.04
CA PHE A 128 0.26 9.80 3.00
C PHE A 128 -0.36 9.98 4.38
N VAL A 129 0.01 9.09 5.32
CA VAL A 129 -0.48 9.15 6.70
C VAL A 129 0.52 9.94 7.52
N ASN A 130 0.14 11.17 7.82
CA ASN A 130 0.90 12.10 8.63
C ASN A 130 0.54 11.93 10.11
N THR A 131 1.56 12.00 10.97
CA THR A 131 1.41 12.04 12.44
C THR A 131 2.56 12.81 13.03
N SER A 132 2.35 13.45 14.18
CA SER A 132 3.43 14.00 14.99
C SER A 132 4.37 12.88 15.46
N LEU A 133 5.60 13.26 15.83
CA LEU A 133 6.58 12.30 16.32
C LEU A 133 6.09 11.65 17.63
N GLU A 134 5.46 12.42 18.49
CA GLU A 134 4.95 11.99 19.80
C GLU A 134 3.90 10.87 19.63
N VAL A 135 2.90 11.12 18.80
CA VAL A 135 1.85 10.13 18.50
C VAL A 135 2.43 8.89 17.83
N ALA A 136 3.34 9.06 16.87
CA ALA A 136 3.99 7.94 16.21
C ALA A 136 4.78 7.05 17.19
N LEU A 137 5.53 7.64 18.13
CA LEU A 137 6.28 6.91 19.14
C LEU A 137 5.36 6.24 20.18
N ALA A 138 4.31 6.92 20.63
CA ALA A 138 3.31 6.34 21.54
C ALA A 138 2.63 5.11 20.91
N ASN A 139 2.16 5.24 19.67
CA ASN A 139 1.56 4.13 18.92
C ASN A 139 2.53 2.99 18.65
N ASN A 140 3.81 3.31 18.36
CA ASN A 140 4.84 2.29 18.12
C ASN A 140 5.05 1.41 19.37
N LYS A 141 5.00 1.97 20.56
CA LYS A 141 5.12 1.23 21.84
C LYS A 141 3.99 0.22 22.06
N GLN A 142 2.81 0.47 21.53
CA GLN A 142 1.63 -0.40 21.66
C GLN A 142 1.58 -1.54 20.63
N ARG A 143 2.50 -1.56 19.66
CA ARG A 143 2.50 -2.58 18.61
C ARG A 143 3.04 -3.92 19.12
N LYS A 144 2.52 -5.03 18.59
CA LYS A 144 3.10 -6.36 18.81
C LYS A 144 4.58 -6.42 18.41
N ARG A 145 4.92 -5.75 17.31
CA ARG A 145 6.29 -5.59 16.81
C ARG A 145 6.75 -4.16 16.99
N VAL A 146 7.43 -3.91 18.10
CA VAL A 146 7.97 -2.59 18.44
C VAL A 146 9.25 -2.33 17.65
N VAL A 147 9.32 -1.17 17.00
CA VAL A 147 10.55 -0.68 16.38
C VAL A 147 11.34 0.09 17.45
N PRO A 148 12.68 -0.12 17.61
CA PRO A 148 13.47 0.66 18.55
C PRO A 148 13.27 2.16 18.35
N GLU A 149 13.11 2.90 19.46
CA GLU A 149 12.66 4.30 19.44
C GLU A 149 13.56 5.19 18.58
N LYS A 150 14.87 5.09 18.71
CA LYS A 150 15.85 5.84 17.91
C LYS A 150 15.69 5.57 16.40
N LEU A 151 15.42 4.31 16.04
CA LEU A 151 15.19 3.92 14.65
C LEU A 151 13.84 4.45 14.15
N ALA A 152 12.78 4.37 14.97
CA ALA A 152 11.46 4.89 14.64
C ALA A 152 11.50 6.41 14.40
N MET A 153 12.21 7.15 15.25
CA MET A 153 12.43 8.60 15.10
C MET A 153 13.16 8.93 13.79
N ASN A 154 14.25 8.21 13.49
CA ASN A 154 15.00 8.43 12.25
C ASN A 154 14.15 8.15 11.01
N MET A 155 13.36 7.06 11.03
CA MET A 155 12.44 6.73 9.95
C MET A 155 11.34 7.80 9.80
N TRP A 156 10.81 8.31 10.92
CA TRP A 156 9.83 9.38 10.91
C TRP A 156 10.38 10.64 10.24
N LYS A 157 11.59 11.10 10.63
CA LYS A 157 12.27 12.26 10.02
C LYS A 157 12.46 12.09 8.52
N GLN A 158 12.90 10.91 8.06
CA GLN A 158 13.06 10.60 6.64
C GLN A 158 11.73 10.64 5.87
N VAL A 159 10.65 10.14 6.48
CA VAL A 159 9.32 10.18 5.87
C VAL A 159 8.83 11.61 5.75
N GLN A 160 8.96 12.42 6.81
CA GLN A 160 8.55 13.83 6.80
C GLN A 160 9.32 14.65 5.74
N SER A 161 10.62 14.43 5.60
CA SER A 161 11.43 15.12 4.59
C SER A 161 11.04 14.80 3.13
N ASN A 162 10.26 13.75 2.91
CA ASN A 162 9.82 13.33 1.58
C ASN A 162 8.41 13.81 1.19
N ILE A 163 7.64 14.42 2.12
CA ILE A 163 6.25 14.85 1.84
C ILE A 163 6.18 15.73 0.60
N GLY A 164 6.97 16.80 0.56
CA GLY A 164 6.98 17.74 -0.58
C GLY A 164 7.38 17.08 -1.90
N LYS A 165 8.36 16.15 -1.87
CA LYS A 165 8.78 15.38 -3.05
C LYS A 165 7.65 14.49 -3.58
N PHE A 166 6.91 13.83 -2.68
CA PHE A 166 5.76 13.01 -3.06
C PHE A 166 4.61 13.86 -3.60
N GLN A 167 4.30 15.00 -2.97
CA GLN A 167 3.29 15.94 -3.49
C GLN A 167 3.60 16.39 -4.90
N GLN A 168 4.85 16.74 -5.18
CA GLN A 168 5.29 17.16 -6.52
C GLN A 168 5.19 16.00 -7.53
N PHE A 169 5.64 14.79 -7.16
CA PHE A 169 5.66 13.63 -8.05
C PHE A 169 4.27 13.10 -8.42
N PHE A 170 3.37 12.95 -7.43
CA PHE A 170 2.01 12.45 -7.65
C PHE A 170 1.06 13.55 -8.15
N GLY A 171 1.34 14.78 -7.81
CA GLY A 171 0.49 15.95 -8.06
C GLY A 171 -0.70 16.05 -7.10
N PRO A 172 -1.24 17.25 -6.89
CA PRO A 172 -2.24 17.52 -5.83
C PRO A 172 -3.54 16.74 -6.01
N LYS A 173 -3.92 16.41 -7.25
CA LYS A 173 -5.13 15.64 -7.56
C LYS A 173 -5.02 14.13 -7.25
N ASN A 174 -3.79 13.62 -7.04
CA ASN A 174 -3.51 12.21 -6.81
C ASN A 174 -2.79 11.97 -5.48
N PHE A 175 -2.71 12.98 -4.63
CA PHE A 175 -2.04 12.94 -3.34
C PHE A 175 -3.06 13.24 -2.23
N ILE A 176 -3.27 12.27 -1.34
CA ILE A 176 -4.15 12.41 -0.18
C ILE A 176 -3.28 12.43 1.06
N ILE A 177 -3.34 13.52 1.83
CA ILE A 177 -2.78 13.58 3.18
C ILE A 177 -3.88 13.20 4.16
N VAL A 178 -3.56 12.31 5.06
CA VAL A 178 -4.40 11.91 6.19
C VAL A 178 -3.65 12.33 7.45
N ASP A 179 -4.14 13.33 8.14
CA ASP A 179 -3.62 13.72 9.45
C ASP A 179 -4.23 12.82 10.52
N ASN A 180 -3.39 12.01 11.16
CA ASN A 180 -3.80 10.97 12.09
C ASN A 180 -3.21 11.19 13.50
N ASP A 181 -3.14 12.45 13.93
CA ASP A 181 -2.66 12.82 15.26
C ASP A 181 -3.72 12.60 16.35
N MET A 182 -4.98 12.76 15.99
CA MET A 182 -6.10 12.62 16.92
C MET A 182 -6.93 11.40 16.57
N PRO A 183 -7.52 10.71 17.55
CA PRO A 183 -8.49 9.68 17.29
C PRO A 183 -9.68 10.25 16.50
N ASP A 184 -10.06 9.59 15.41
CA ASP A 184 -11.25 9.94 14.63
C ASP A 184 -12.50 9.39 15.34
N LEU A 185 -12.92 10.07 16.40
CA LEU A 185 -14.02 9.63 17.27
C LEU A 185 -15.37 9.63 16.57
N ASP A 186 -15.57 10.53 15.61
CA ASP A 186 -16.83 10.69 14.87
C ASP A 186 -16.81 10.08 13.46
N GLY A 187 -15.69 9.47 13.05
CA GLY A 187 -15.52 8.80 11.76
C GLY A 187 -15.38 9.75 10.55
N ARG A 188 -15.46 11.07 10.75
CA ARG A 188 -15.47 12.04 9.64
C ARG A 188 -14.20 12.06 8.82
N LEU A 189 -13.04 11.91 9.47
CA LEU A 189 -11.77 11.88 8.78
C LEU A 189 -11.71 10.72 7.80
N PHE A 190 -12.03 9.51 8.27
CA PHE A 190 -12.00 8.31 7.45
C PHE A 190 -13.06 8.29 6.38
N ASP A 191 -14.26 8.81 6.66
CA ASP A 191 -15.31 9.00 5.66
C ASP A 191 -14.87 9.94 4.54
N HIS A 192 -14.18 11.04 4.89
CA HIS A 192 -13.63 11.97 3.91
C HIS A 192 -12.55 11.31 3.05
N VAL A 193 -11.61 10.58 3.67
CA VAL A 193 -10.56 9.85 2.94
C VAL A 193 -11.18 8.79 2.04
N PHE A 194 -12.16 8.02 2.53
CA PHE A 194 -12.87 7.01 1.75
C PHE A 194 -13.59 7.61 0.54
N LYS A 195 -14.28 8.74 0.71
CA LYS A 195 -14.92 9.47 -0.39
C LYS A 195 -13.89 9.91 -1.44
N LYS A 196 -12.72 10.42 -1.02
CA LYS A 196 -11.63 10.78 -1.95
C LYS A 196 -11.10 9.54 -2.69
N VAL A 197 -10.86 8.43 -2.00
CA VAL A 197 -10.42 7.17 -2.63
C VAL A 197 -11.46 6.70 -3.64
N LYS A 198 -12.75 6.65 -3.28
CA LYS A 198 -13.83 6.29 -4.21
C LYS A 198 -13.88 7.19 -5.44
N ALA A 199 -13.72 8.50 -5.27
CA ALA A 199 -13.68 9.44 -6.39
C ALA A 199 -12.48 9.18 -7.32
N LEU A 200 -11.33 8.76 -6.80
CA LEU A 200 -10.18 8.37 -7.62
C LEU A 200 -10.42 7.03 -8.34
N LEU A 201 -11.04 6.07 -7.68
CA LEU A 201 -11.39 4.77 -8.27
C LEU A 201 -12.42 4.90 -9.40
N SER A 202 -13.40 5.80 -9.24
CA SER A 202 -14.45 6.02 -10.27
C SER A 202 -13.99 6.77 -11.52
N ARG A 203 -12.75 7.30 -11.53
CA ARG A 203 -12.21 7.93 -12.74
C ARG A 203 -12.06 6.90 -13.85
N LYS A 204 -12.55 7.23 -15.03
CA LYS A 204 -12.40 6.37 -16.22
C LYS A 204 -10.94 6.13 -16.53
N VAL A 205 -10.61 4.93 -16.97
CA VAL A 205 -9.28 4.60 -17.50
C VAL A 205 -9.13 5.31 -18.84
N ASP A 206 -8.27 6.33 -18.88
CA ASP A 206 -8.10 7.18 -20.08
C ASP A 206 -6.72 7.04 -20.72
N ASN A 207 -5.78 6.39 -20.05
CA ASN A 207 -4.45 6.13 -20.57
C ASN A 207 -4.51 5.24 -21.82
N TRP A 208 -3.83 5.66 -22.89
CA TRP A 208 -3.86 4.92 -24.18
C TRP A 208 -3.28 3.50 -24.09
N MET A 209 -2.23 3.29 -23.26
CA MET A 209 -1.64 1.97 -23.01
C MET A 209 -2.65 1.03 -22.35
N ALA A 210 -3.36 1.55 -21.35
CA ALA A 210 -4.40 0.79 -20.67
C ALA A 210 -5.55 0.43 -21.62
N LYS A 211 -6.02 1.39 -22.43
CA LYS A 211 -7.04 1.14 -23.46
C LYS A 211 -6.59 0.11 -24.50
N ALA A 212 -5.34 0.17 -24.96
CA ALA A 212 -4.77 -0.80 -25.89
C ALA A 212 -4.74 -2.21 -25.29
N TRP A 213 -4.32 -2.34 -24.02
CA TRP A 213 -4.33 -3.62 -23.31
C TRP A 213 -5.76 -4.16 -23.14
N MET A 214 -6.70 -3.35 -22.71
CA MET A 214 -8.11 -3.74 -22.56
C MET A 214 -8.72 -4.22 -23.87
N ASN A 215 -8.47 -3.51 -24.97
CA ASN A 215 -8.97 -3.91 -26.31
C ASN A 215 -8.36 -5.24 -26.76
N LYS A 216 -7.09 -5.49 -26.47
CA LYS A 216 -6.44 -6.77 -26.77
C LYS A 216 -7.09 -7.92 -26.00
N GLU A 217 -7.30 -7.73 -24.68
CA GLU A 217 -7.93 -8.74 -23.83
C GLU A 217 -9.39 -9.04 -24.25
N LEU A 218 -10.16 -8.00 -24.62
CA LEU A 218 -11.51 -8.19 -25.15
C LEU A 218 -11.53 -9.06 -26.41
N LYS A 219 -10.63 -8.81 -27.36
CA LYS A 219 -10.52 -9.59 -28.60
C LYS A 219 -10.13 -11.05 -28.31
N LEU A 220 -9.29 -11.31 -27.32
CA LEU A 220 -8.90 -12.68 -26.94
C LEU A 220 -10.05 -13.46 -26.31
N LYS A 221 -10.97 -12.79 -25.61
CA LYS A 221 -12.14 -13.43 -24.96
C LYS A 221 -13.33 -13.64 -25.89
N GLN A 222 -13.32 -13.02 -27.06
CA GLN A 222 -14.36 -13.22 -28.10
C GLN A 222 -14.03 -14.37 -29.06
N ARG A 223 -12.88 -14.98 -28.93
CA ARG A 223 -12.44 -16.18 -29.65
C ARG A 223 -12.69 -17.43 -28.82
#